data_de118d973bd5f24c8ac05f74b06e17f2
#
_entry.id   de118d973bd5f24c8ac05f74b06e17f2
#
_cell.length_a   1.000
_cell.length_b   1.000
_cell.length_c   1.000
_cell.angle_alpha   90.00
_cell.angle_beta   90.00
_cell.angle_gamma   90.00
#
_symmetry.space_group_name_H-M   'P 1'
#
loop_
_entity.id
_entity.type
_entity.pdbx_description
1 polymer ?
#
loop_
_entity_poly.entity_id
_entity_poly.type
_entity_poly.pdbx_seq_one_letter_code
_entity_poly.pdbx_strand_id
1 'polypeptide(L)'
;QSGNWLFVPTNYDEWAENCAILAKHLIDTKHYTCVKMITPINEPNFYPGHWQYMSADGYSSICHKIAAQLTRMGIRHKIELNLSDNSDNDVHFLSEACTRTNDVAGMFNSHCYIFGYEHSNATIGAWERNNVQLAQAVGKKHFIGEFGSNRTFKAARQTDIDFYKRGILINRLVLNFLNNGACGCSYWQMFDSWYSAYDSYASMQQIGMWRYIKDVYRSEPYFNKLKYDYQSRPQYYAYSLLTFHVRPGAAIHPISTNQGNLTETAFKNTDGKWVYVFANPDNTTYTISLNNSFRSTS
;
A
#
# COMPACT_ATOMS: atom_id res chain seq x y z
N GLN A 1 3.97 -24.62 18.77
CA GLN A 1 3.06 -23.47 18.85
C GLN A 1 2.86 -23.00 17.44
N SER A 2 1.69 -23.21 16.88
CA SER A 2 1.27 -22.53 15.68
C SER A 2 1.20 -21.03 16.03
N GLY A 3 2.23 -20.28 15.66
CA GLY A 3 2.24 -18.83 15.84
C GLY A 3 1.10 -18.25 15.02
N ASN A 4 0.00 -17.98 15.67
CA ASN A 4 -1.14 -17.34 15.02
C ASN A 4 -0.84 -15.85 14.98
N TRP A 5 -0.14 -15.44 13.92
CA TRP A 5 0.30 -14.08 13.64
C TRP A 5 -0.86 -13.08 13.48
N LEU A 6 -2.07 -13.58 13.53
CA LEU A 6 -3.31 -12.83 13.39
C LEU A 6 -3.88 -12.32 14.75
N PHE A 7 -3.28 -12.65 15.88
CA PHE A 7 -3.75 -12.13 17.17
C PHE A 7 -3.20 -10.73 17.46
N VAL A 8 -4.07 -9.87 17.98
CA VAL A 8 -3.63 -8.62 18.58
C VAL A 8 -2.77 -8.91 19.83
N PRO A 9 -1.76 -8.08 20.11
CA PRO A 9 -0.94 -8.27 21.30
C PRO A 9 -1.79 -8.23 22.57
N THR A 10 -1.59 -9.19 23.47
CA THR A 10 -2.22 -9.21 24.80
C THR A 10 -1.43 -8.43 25.83
N ASN A 11 -0.12 -8.34 25.64
CA ASN A 11 0.78 -7.51 26.45
C ASN A 11 1.34 -6.35 25.63
N TYR A 12 0.81 -5.16 25.82
CA TYR A 12 1.17 -3.98 25.05
C TYR A 12 2.58 -3.48 25.36
N ASP A 13 3.08 -3.69 26.59
CA ASP A 13 4.43 -3.28 26.96
C ASP A 13 5.49 -4.14 26.27
N GLU A 14 5.31 -5.44 26.28
CA GLU A 14 6.14 -6.40 25.55
C GLU A 14 6.15 -6.12 24.04
N TRP A 15 4.98 -5.85 23.47
CA TRP A 15 4.87 -5.53 22.05
C TRP A 15 5.59 -4.24 21.70
N ALA A 16 5.41 -3.21 22.51
CA ALA A 16 6.06 -1.92 22.33
C ALA A 16 7.59 -2.04 22.43
N GLU A 17 8.08 -2.84 23.36
CA GLU A 17 9.51 -3.12 23.50
C GLU A 17 10.04 -3.86 22.26
N ASN A 18 9.35 -4.89 21.79
CA ASN A 18 9.73 -5.64 20.59
C ASN A 18 9.80 -4.75 19.36
N CYS A 19 8.82 -3.88 19.12
CA CYS A 19 8.82 -2.92 18.02
C CYS A 19 10.03 -1.98 18.09
N ALA A 20 10.33 -1.47 19.27
CA ALA A 20 11.43 -0.53 19.48
C ALA A 20 12.80 -1.21 19.34
N ILE A 21 12.96 -2.44 19.87
CA ILE A 21 14.18 -3.25 19.71
C ILE A 21 14.44 -3.55 18.24
N LEU A 22 13.41 -3.99 17.51
CA LEU A 22 13.52 -4.27 16.07
C LEU A 22 13.94 -3.02 15.31
N ALA A 23 13.26 -1.89 15.53
CA ALA A 23 13.60 -0.62 14.87
C ALA A 23 15.05 -0.21 15.17
N LYS A 24 15.46 -0.28 16.43
CA LYS A 24 16.84 0.03 16.84
C LYS A 24 17.85 -0.90 16.18
N HIS A 25 17.58 -2.19 16.14
CA HIS A 25 18.44 -3.17 15.49
C HIS A 25 18.62 -2.85 13.98
N LEU A 26 17.52 -2.57 13.29
CA LEU A 26 17.59 -2.26 11.85
C LEU A 26 18.39 -0.98 11.57
N ILE A 27 18.24 0.03 12.40
CA ILE A 27 18.88 1.34 12.19
C ILE A 27 20.31 1.35 12.70
N ASP A 28 20.54 0.98 13.97
CA ASP A 28 21.83 1.16 14.62
C ASP A 28 22.79 -0.02 14.40
N THR A 29 22.26 -1.26 14.24
CA THR A 29 23.08 -2.46 14.04
C THR A 29 23.23 -2.80 12.56
N LYS A 30 22.12 -2.77 11.79
CA LYS A 30 22.15 -3.08 10.36
C LYS A 30 22.44 -1.87 9.49
N HIS A 31 22.39 -0.67 10.04
CA HIS A 31 22.62 0.60 9.36
C HIS A 31 21.70 0.82 8.12
N TYR A 32 20.45 0.35 8.22
CA TYR A 32 19.48 0.53 7.14
C TYR A 32 18.92 1.96 7.15
N THR A 33 19.49 2.81 6.30
CA THR A 33 19.11 4.22 6.19
C THR A 33 17.73 4.44 5.55
N CYS A 34 17.20 3.42 4.86
CA CYS A 34 15.88 3.46 4.22
C CYS A 34 14.73 3.23 5.20
N VAL A 35 14.97 2.62 6.37
CA VAL A 35 13.94 2.38 7.39
C VAL A 35 13.64 3.70 8.11
N LYS A 36 12.51 4.32 7.82
CA LYS A 36 12.07 5.61 8.37
C LYS A 36 10.77 5.54 9.16
N MET A 37 9.99 4.50 8.92
CA MET A 37 8.66 4.33 9.50
C MET A 37 8.43 2.90 9.93
N ILE A 38 7.57 2.73 10.92
CA ILE A 38 7.01 1.45 11.30
C ILE A 38 5.49 1.56 11.40
N THR A 39 4.80 0.52 10.98
CA THR A 39 3.37 0.30 11.19
C THR A 39 3.24 -0.77 12.27
N PRO A 40 2.70 -0.44 13.44
CA PRO A 40 2.79 -1.33 14.59
C PRO A 40 1.83 -2.52 14.57
N ILE A 41 0.66 -2.36 13.97
CA ILE A 41 -0.41 -3.37 13.93
C ILE A 41 -1.04 -3.35 12.54
N ASN A 42 -1.11 -4.50 11.90
CA ASN A 42 -1.81 -4.68 10.63
C ASN A 42 -3.31 -4.83 10.88
N GLU A 43 -4.12 -4.04 10.19
CA GLU A 43 -5.59 -4.10 10.17
C GLU A 43 -6.23 -4.28 11.56
N PRO A 44 -5.99 -3.37 12.50
CA PRO A 44 -6.47 -3.52 13.89
C PRO A 44 -8.01 -3.55 13.99
N ASN A 45 -8.71 -3.07 12.98
CA ASN A 45 -10.17 -3.02 12.91
C ASN A 45 -10.79 -4.23 12.19
N PHE A 46 -9.98 -5.24 11.82
CA PHE A 46 -10.45 -6.36 11.00
C PHE A 46 -11.48 -7.19 11.76
N TYR A 47 -12.75 -7.13 11.36
CA TYR A 47 -13.92 -7.79 11.91
C TYR A 47 -14.14 -7.64 13.44
N PRO A 48 -15.02 -6.74 13.89
CA PRO A 48 -15.43 -6.66 15.29
C PRO A 48 -15.89 -8.03 15.82
N GLY A 49 -15.37 -8.39 17.01
CA GLY A 49 -15.60 -9.72 17.60
C GLY A 49 -14.64 -10.81 17.09
N HIS A 50 -13.82 -10.52 16.14
CA HIS A 50 -12.72 -11.40 15.72
C HIS A 50 -11.52 -11.23 16.65
N TRP A 51 -10.73 -12.26 16.83
CA TRP A 51 -9.49 -12.22 17.63
C TRP A 51 -8.41 -11.24 17.09
N GLN A 52 -8.61 -10.69 15.92
CA GLN A 52 -7.79 -9.65 15.28
C GLN A 52 -8.28 -8.23 15.59
N TYR A 53 -9.45 -8.09 16.20
CA TYR A 53 -10.06 -6.80 16.46
C TYR A 53 -9.43 -6.12 17.68
N MET A 54 -9.05 -4.87 17.50
CA MET A 54 -8.59 -3.97 18.55
C MET A 54 -9.49 -2.74 18.61
N SER A 55 -9.94 -2.36 19.81
CA SER A 55 -10.67 -1.10 19.98
C SER A 55 -9.76 0.10 19.71
N ALA A 56 -10.36 1.25 19.37
CA ALA A 56 -9.61 2.49 19.16
C ALA A 56 -8.81 2.91 20.40
N ASP A 57 -9.35 2.66 21.61
CA ASP A 57 -8.62 2.90 22.87
C ASP A 57 -7.42 1.98 23.05
N GLY A 58 -7.59 0.68 22.77
CA GLY A 58 -6.51 -0.30 22.79
C GLY A 58 -5.41 0.05 21.80
N TYR A 59 -5.83 0.41 20.57
CA TYR A 59 -4.92 0.85 19.52
C TYR A 59 -4.14 2.12 19.93
N SER A 60 -4.82 3.11 20.44
CA SER A 60 -4.18 4.34 20.96
C SER A 60 -3.17 4.03 22.05
N SER A 61 -3.56 3.22 23.03
CA SER A 61 -2.68 2.82 24.14
C SER A 61 -1.37 2.18 23.65
N ILE A 62 -1.46 1.24 22.72
CA ILE A 62 -0.27 0.55 22.21
C ILE A 62 0.62 1.48 21.37
N CYS A 63 0.05 2.39 20.58
CA CYS A 63 0.81 3.38 19.81
C CYS A 63 1.61 4.31 20.70
N HIS A 64 1.01 4.81 21.78
CA HIS A 64 1.72 5.65 22.77
C HIS A 64 2.84 4.89 23.50
N LYS A 65 2.60 3.63 23.88
CA LYS A 65 3.64 2.78 24.46
C LYS A 65 4.82 2.56 23.52
N ILE A 66 4.57 2.34 22.24
CA ILE A 66 5.63 2.20 21.23
C ILE A 66 6.41 3.52 21.09
N ALA A 67 5.72 4.65 20.98
CA ALA A 67 6.37 5.96 20.91
C ALA A 67 7.26 6.24 22.15
N ALA A 68 6.77 5.90 23.36
CA ALA A 68 7.53 6.00 24.59
C ALA A 68 8.77 5.10 24.59
N GLN A 69 8.68 3.85 24.12
CA GLN A 69 9.81 2.94 24.03
C GLN A 69 10.85 3.40 23.00
N LEU A 70 10.42 3.90 21.83
CA LEU A 70 11.32 4.49 20.85
C LEU A 70 12.07 5.70 21.43
N THR A 71 11.39 6.51 22.24
CA THR A 71 11.99 7.65 22.94
C THR A 71 12.99 7.18 23.99
N ARG A 72 12.63 6.20 24.83
CA ARG A 72 13.51 5.59 25.83
C ARG A 72 14.78 5.01 25.20
N MET A 73 14.68 4.42 24.01
CA MET A 73 15.80 3.86 23.27
C MET A 73 16.61 4.89 22.47
N GLY A 74 16.22 6.16 22.48
CA GLY A 74 16.91 7.26 21.81
C GLY A 74 16.80 7.26 20.29
N ILE A 75 15.80 6.55 19.73
CA ILE A 75 15.63 6.43 18.26
C ILE A 75 14.33 7.04 17.72
N ARG A 76 13.50 7.65 18.58
CA ARG A 76 12.22 8.25 18.16
C ARG A 76 12.39 9.29 17.03
N HIS A 77 13.50 10.04 17.06
CA HIS A 77 13.83 11.04 16.03
C HIS A 77 14.26 10.43 14.67
N LYS A 78 14.54 9.14 14.63
CA LYS A 78 14.93 8.41 13.41
C LYS A 78 13.77 7.64 12.79
N ILE A 79 12.73 7.36 13.57
CA ILE A 79 11.58 6.51 13.21
C ILE A 79 10.27 7.24 13.47
N GLU A 80 9.46 7.33 12.44
CA GLU A 80 8.07 7.78 12.52
C GLU A 80 7.11 6.60 12.65
N LEU A 81 5.95 6.84 13.25
CA LEU A 81 4.86 5.88 13.28
C LEU A 81 3.89 6.15 12.12
N ASN A 82 3.67 5.16 11.29
CA ASN A 82 2.65 5.17 10.26
C ASN A 82 1.41 4.44 10.80
N LEU A 83 0.38 5.19 11.17
CA LEU A 83 -0.70 4.72 12.03
C LEU A 83 -2.03 4.54 11.29
N SER A 84 -2.98 3.99 11.99
CA SER A 84 -4.26 3.42 11.57
C SER A 84 -4.10 2.04 10.94
N ASP A 85 -3.57 1.95 9.74
CA ASP A 85 -3.40 0.69 9.00
C ASP A 85 -4.70 -0.12 8.90
N ASN A 86 -5.81 0.62 8.82
CA ASN A 86 -7.16 0.04 8.87
C ASN A 86 -7.52 -0.68 7.57
N SER A 87 -8.23 -1.80 7.72
CA SER A 87 -8.73 -2.59 6.58
C SER A 87 -9.87 -1.89 5.85
N ASP A 88 -10.06 -2.26 4.59
CA ASP A 88 -11.22 -1.99 3.75
C ASP A 88 -11.73 -0.54 3.77
N ASN A 89 -10.81 0.42 3.83
CA ASN A 89 -11.15 1.84 3.80
C ASN A 89 -12.15 2.23 4.92
N ASP A 90 -12.00 1.69 6.11
CA ASP A 90 -12.81 2.00 7.27
C ASP A 90 -12.52 3.42 7.79
N VAL A 91 -13.27 4.37 7.25
CA VAL A 91 -13.15 5.80 7.56
C VAL A 91 -13.40 6.09 9.05
N HIS A 92 -14.24 5.28 9.71
CA HIS A 92 -14.53 5.47 11.13
C HIS A 92 -13.31 5.15 11.99
N PHE A 93 -12.67 4.00 11.77
CA PHE A 93 -11.46 3.66 12.52
C PHE A 93 -10.32 4.64 12.25
N LEU A 94 -10.14 5.07 10.99
CA LEU A 94 -9.16 6.10 10.65
C LEU A 94 -9.42 7.41 11.40
N SER A 95 -10.68 7.86 11.48
CA SER A 95 -11.07 9.06 12.23
C SER A 95 -10.70 8.96 13.71
N GLU A 96 -11.02 7.82 14.35
CA GLU A 96 -10.66 7.55 15.74
C GLU A 96 -9.13 7.53 15.94
N ALA A 97 -8.39 6.88 15.04
CA ALA A 97 -6.93 6.84 15.08
C ALA A 97 -6.35 8.26 14.93
N CYS A 98 -6.82 9.05 13.96
CA CYS A 98 -6.40 10.44 13.78
C CYS A 98 -6.61 11.28 15.05
N THR A 99 -7.78 11.14 15.69
CA THR A 99 -8.10 11.92 16.89
C THR A 99 -7.24 11.52 18.08
N ARG A 100 -6.98 10.22 18.26
CA ARG A 100 -6.39 9.67 19.48
C ARG A 100 -4.87 9.51 19.46
N THR A 101 -4.24 9.58 18.27
CA THR A 101 -2.81 9.27 18.11
C THR A 101 -2.04 10.30 17.29
N ASN A 102 -2.64 11.46 16.98
CA ASN A 102 -2.00 12.48 16.14
C ASN A 102 -0.68 13.01 16.75
N ASP A 103 -0.56 13.04 18.07
CA ASP A 103 0.61 13.50 18.82
C ASP A 103 1.82 12.58 18.67
N VAL A 104 1.57 11.29 18.39
CA VAL A 104 2.64 10.29 18.18
C VAL A 104 2.75 9.82 16.73
N ALA A 105 1.80 10.16 15.85
CA ALA A 105 1.82 9.79 14.45
C ALA A 105 2.81 10.63 13.62
N GLY A 106 3.53 9.99 12.71
CA GLY A 106 4.22 10.64 11.61
C GLY A 106 3.29 10.85 10.42
N MET A 107 2.50 9.85 10.10
CA MET A 107 1.43 9.88 9.10
C MET A 107 0.35 8.85 9.45
N PHE A 108 -0.74 8.88 8.69
CA PHE A 108 -1.80 7.88 8.75
C PHE A 108 -1.88 7.09 7.47
N ASN A 109 -2.35 5.85 7.56
CA ASN A 109 -2.56 5.00 6.40
C ASN A 109 -3.82 4.14 6.52
N SER A 110 -4.32 3.72 5.37
CA SER A 110 -5.45 2.79 5.22
C SER A 110 -5.16 1.79 4.12
N HIS A 111 -5.83 0.65 4.17
CA HIS A 111 -5.82 -0.32 3.07
C HIS A 111 -6.98 -0.04 2.11
N CYS A 112 -6.77 -0.28 0.82
CA CYS A 112 -7.77 -0.09 -0.21
C CYS A 112 -7.75 -1.25 -1.21
N TYR A 113 -8.60 -2.23 -1.00
CA TYR A 113 -8.77 -3.33 -1.94
C TYR A 113 -10.02 -3.15 -2.77
N ILE A 114 -9.84 -3.22 -4.08
CA ILE A 114 -10.91 -3.04 -5.05
C ILE A 114 -11.15 -4.36 -5.75
N PHE A 115 -12.39 -4.81 -5.69
CA PHE A 115 -12.82 -6.01 -6.37
C PHE A 115 -13.16 -5.72 -7.84
N GLY A 116 -12.27 -6.18 -8.73
CA GLY A 116 -12.50 -6.08 -10.17
C GLY A 116 -12.26 -4.69 -10.78
N TYR A 117 -12.85 -4.47 -11.96
CA TYR A 117 -12.74 -3.23 -12.73
C TYR A 117 -13.93 -2.29 -12.52
N GLU A 118 -14.74 -2.56 -11.51
CA GLU A 118 -16.10 -2.05 -11.37
C GLU A 118 -16.18 -0.62 -10.81
N HIS A 119 -15.09 -0.17 -10.18
CA HIS A 119 -15.09 1.14 -9.57
C HIS A 119 -14.58 2.22 -10.53
N SER A 120 -15.36 3.30 -10.63
CA SER A 120 -14.98 4.48 -11.41
C SER A 120 -13.82 5.24 -10.76
N ASN A 121 -13.11 6.05 -11.54
CA ASN A 121 -12.10 6.97 -11.01
C ASN A 121 -12.70 7.90 -9.93
N ALA A 122 -13.95 8.34 -10.12
CA ALA A 122 -14.64 9.19 -9.16
C ALA A 122 -14.85 8.49 -7.82
N THR A 123 -15.25 7.22 -7.83
CA THR A 123 -15.45 6.42 -6.61
C THR A 123 -14.13 6.23 -5.86
N ILE A 124 -13.08 5.80 -6.55
CA ILE A 124 -11.75 5.61 -5.98
C ILE A 124 -11.22 6.92 -5.39
N GLY A 125 -11.37 8.02 -6.16
CA GLY A 125 -10.93 9.33 -5.72
C GLY A 125 -11.72 9.87 -4.53
N ALA A 126 -13.02 9.57 -4.43
CA ALA A 126 -13.83 9.98 -3.28
C ALA A 126 -13.38 9.29 -1.99
N TRP A 127 -13.05 8.00 -2.05
CA TRP A 127 -12.53 7.28 -0.89
C TRP A 127 -11.23 7.91 -0.38
N GLU A 128 -10.30 8.14 -1.28
CA GLU A 128 -9.00 8.69 -0.87
C GLU A 128 -9.12 10.12 -0.35
N ARG A 129 -9.94 10.97 -0.98
CA ARG A 129 -10.17 12.33 -0.48
C ARG A 129 -10.68 12.35 0.95
N ASN A 130 -11.60 11.45 1.30
CA ASN A 130 -12.11 11.34 2.67
C ASN A 130 -10.99 10.99 3.67
N ASN A 131 -10.16 10.03 3.33
CA ASN A 131 -9.02 9.61 4.16
C ASN A 131 -8.01 10.74 4.32
N VAL A 132 -7.66 11.40 3.21
CA VAL A 132 -6.75 12.54 3.20
C VAL A 132 -7.28 13.69 4.05
N GLN A 133 -8.58 14.01 3.96
CA GLN A 133 -9.20 15.07 4.76
C GLN A 133 -9.11 14.79 6.26
N LEU A 134 -9.31 13.55 6.70
CA LEU A 134 -9.17 13.16 8.10
C LEU A 134 -7.73 13.33 8.60
N ALA A 135 -6.75 12.87 7.84
CA ALA A 135 -5.35 13.04 8.21
C ALA A 135 -4.93 14.51 8.20
N GLN A 136 -5.35 15.29 7.19
CA GLN A 136 -5.05 16.72 7.09
C GLN A 136 -5.68 17.55 8.20
N ALA A 137 -6.86 17.18 8.69
CA ALA A 137 -7.52 17.85 9.81
C ALA A 137 -6.67 17.85 11.10
N VAL A 138 -5.75 16.89 11.23
CA VAL A 138 -4.80 16.79 12.34
C VAL A 138 -3.34 17.10 11.89
N GLY A 139 -3.17 17.75 10.74
CA GLY A 139 -1.86 18.19 10.25
C GLY A 139 -0.95 17.07 9.74
N LYS A 140 -1.52 15.92 9.35
CA LYS A 140 -0.76 14.75 8.89
C LYS A 140 -1.04 14.44 7.42
N LYS A 141 -0.15 13.62 6.81
CA LYS A 141 -0.33 13.07 5.48
C LYS A 141 -1.04 11.73 5.56
N HIS A 142 -1.69 11.35 4.47
CA HIS A 142 -2.28 10.03 4.28
C HIS A 142 -1.47 9.22 3.26
N PHE A 143 -1.32 7.92 3.53
CA PHE A 143 -0.64 6.94 2.70
C PHE A 143 -1.56 5.74 2.48
N ILE A 144 -1.50 5.09 1.34
CA ILE A 144 -2.18 3.82 1.13
C ILE A 144 -1.22 2.69 1.53
N GLY A 145 -1.42 2.12 2.73
CA GLY A 145 -0.55 1.10 3.34
C GLY A 145 -0.53 -0.20 2.55
N GLU A 146 -1.71 -0.62 2.11
CA GLU A 146 -1.87 -1.74 1.19
C GLU A 146 -2.94 -1.43 0.14
N PHE A 147 -2.69 -1.86 -1.08
CA PHE A 147 -3.72 -1.85 -2.11
C PHE A 147 -3.52 -2.99 -3.10
N GLY A 148 -4.60 -3.36 -3.73
CA GLY A 148 -4.62 -4.37 -4.78
C GLY A 148 -5.98 -4.41 -5.47
N SER A 149 -6.09 -5.26 -6.45
CA SER A 149 -7.36 -5.51 -7.13
C SER A 149 -7.63 -7.00 -7.10
N ASN A 150 -8.22 -7.47 -6.02
CA ASN A 150 -8.49 -8.87 -5.79
C ASN A 150 -9.96 -9.15 -6.00
N ARG A 151 -10.31 -10.02 -6.93
CA ARG A 151 -11.69 -10.52 -7.07
C ARG A 151 -12.09 -11.44 -5.91
N THR A 152 -11.14 -12.15 -5.34
CA THR A 152 -11.34 -12.97 -4.15
C THR A 152 -10.03 -13.03 -3.39
N PHE A 153 -10.07 -13.01 -2.07
CA PHE A 153 -8.91 -13.35 -1.24
C PHE A 153 -8.58 -14.85 -1.29
N LYS A 154 -9.49 -15.66 -1.79
CA LYS A 154 -9.25 -17.09 -1.98
C LYS A 154 -8.46 -17.29 -3.27
N ALA A 155 -7.36 -17.97 -3.14
CA ALA A 155 -6.37 -18.24 -4.17
C ALA A 155 -6.91 -18.89 -5.44
N ALA A 156 -7.98 -19.60 -5.31
CA ALA A 156 -8.56 -20.32 -6.42
C ALA A 156 -9.02 -19.34 -7.51
N ARG A 157 -8.08 -18.96 -8.37
CA ARG A 157 -8.35 -18.47 -9.70
C ARG A 157 -8.82 -17.02 -9.80
N GLN A 158 -7.93 -16.11 -9.55
CA GLN A 158 -8.04 -14.83 -10.23
C GLN A 158 -7.71 -15.03 -11.71
N THR A 159 -8.70 -15.42 -12.49
CA THR A 159 -8.55 -15.82 -13.91
C THR A 159 -7.97 -14.73 -14.80
N ASP A 160 -8.00 -13.48 -14.37
CA ASP A 160 -7.54 -12.30 -15.11
C ASP A 160 -6.25 -11.68 -14.55
N ILE A 161 -5.63 -12.29 -13.52
CA ILE A 161 -4.43 -11.71 -12.88
C ILE A 161 -3.23 -11.63 -13.82
N ASP A 162 -3.15 -12.50 -14.79
CA ASP A 162 -2.09 -12.54 -15.79
C ASP A 162 -2.42 -11.69 -17.04
N PHE A 163 -3.56 -10.99 -17.06
CA PHE A 163 -3.94 -10.15 -18.18
C PHE A 163 -3.32 -8.75 -18.08
N TYR A 164 -2.98 -8.19 -19.22
CA TYR A 164 -2.43 -6.84 -19.32
C TYR A 164 -3.34 -5.77 -18.68
N LYS A 165 -4.66 -5.93 -18.79
CA LYS A 165 -5.66 -5.05 -18.17
C LYS A 165 -5.44 -4.91 -16.66
N ARG A 166 -4.93 -5.94 -15.98
CA ARG A 166 -4.62 -5.87 -14.55
C ARG A 166 -3.49 -4.88 -14.27
N GLY A 167 -2.45 -4.87 -15.12
CA GLY A 167 -1.38 -3.90 -15.00
C GLY A 167 -1.87 -2.46 -15.16
N ILE A 168 -2.72 -2.22 -16.16
CA ILE A 168 -3.34 -0.89 -16.37
C ILE A 168 -4.19 -0.50 -15.15
N LEU A 169 -4.98 -1.43 -14.59
CA LEU A 169 -5.79 -1.17 -13.41
C LEU A 169 -4.93 -0.76 -12.20
N ILE A 170 -3.82 -1.43 -11.96
CA ILE A 170 -2.91 -1.08 -10.86
C ILE A 170 -2.39 0.36 -11.02
N ASN A 171 -1.93 0.74 -12.20
CA ASN A 171 -1.51 2.12 -12.44
C ASN A 171 -2.64 3.12 -12.29
N ARG A 172 -3.83 2.80 -12.80
CA ARG A 172 -5.03 3.63 -12.63
C ARG A 172 -5.34 3.86 -11.14
N LEU A 173 -5.24 2.83 -10.29
CA LEU A 173 -5.44 2.97 -8.84
C LEU A 173 -4.42 3.94 -8.24
N VAL A 174 -3.14 3.71 -8.51
CA VAL A 174 -2.06 4.57 -7.99
C VAL A 174 -2.25 6.02 -8.39
N LEU A 175 -2.52 6.29 -9.66
CA LEU A 175 -2.73 7.65 -10.15
C LEU A 175 -3.95 8.31 -9.49
N ASN A 176 -5.03 7.56 -9.27
CA ASN A 176 -6.19 8.08 -8.55
C ASN A 176 -5.89 8.39 -7.08
N PHE A 177 -5.17 7.54 -6.36
CA PHE A 177 -4.78 7.82 -4.98
C PHE A 177 -3.94 9.10 -4.90
N LEU A 178 -2.91 9.21 -5.74
CA LEU A 178 -2.01 10.35 -5.75
C LEU A 178 -2.71 11.66 -6.17
N ASN A 179 -3.59 11.60 -7.18
CA ASN A 179 -4.37 12.75 -7.62
C ASN A 179 -5.36 13.26 -6.54
N ASN A 180 -5.72 12.40 -5.59
CA ASN A 180 -6.65 12.75 -4.52
C ASN A 180 -5.97 12.95 -3.16
N GLY A 181 -4.65 13.10 -3.15
CA GLY A 181 -3.89 13.62 -2.02
C GLY A 181 -3.11 12.58 -1.22
N ALA A 182 -3.12 11.30 -1.60
CA ALA A 182 -2.22 10.33 -1.00
C ALA A 182 -0.76 10.76 -1.21
N CYS A 183 0.06 10.64 -0.18
CA CYS A 183 1.49 10.95 -0.29
C CYS A 183 2.33 9.79 -0.86
N GLY A 184 1.70 8.63 -1.05
CA GLY A 184 2.30 7.42 -1.61
C GLY A 184 1.39 6.21 -1.41
N CYS A 185 1.80 5.07 -1.94
CA CYS A 185 1.07 3.82 -1.80
C CYS A 185 1.99 2.60 -1.90
N SER A 186 1.59 1.50 -1.28
CA SER A 186 2.30 0.23 -1.26
C SER A 186 1.41 -0.89 -1.81
N TYR A 187 1.87 -1.55 -2.85
CA TYR A 187 1.13 -2.65 -3.46
C TYR A 187 1.27 -3.94 -2.66
N TRP A 188 0.16 -4.57 -2.35
CA TRP A 188 0.15 -5.91 -1.79
C TRP A 188 -0.10 -6.93 -2.92
N GLN A 189 0.88 -7.77 -3.30
CA GLN A 189 2.22 -7.85 -2.74
C GLN A 189 3.26 -8.19 -3.83
N MET A 190 4.54 -8.29 -3.45
CA MET A 190 5.60 -8.57 -4.41
C MET A 190 5.51 -9.98 -4.99
N PHE A 191 5.30 -11.00 -4.14
CA PHE A 191 5.26 -12.41 -4.53
C PHE A 191 3.92 -13.06 -4.16
N ASP A 192 3.52 -14.10 -4.90
CA ASP A 192 2.47 -14.99 -4.43
C ASP A 192 2.87 -15.61 -3.10
N SER A 193 1.95 -15.69 -2.17
CA SER A 193 2.23 -16.23 -0.84
C SER A 193 1.14 -17.19 -0.35
N TRP A 194 1.55 -18.11 0.51
CA TRP A 194 0.67 -18.99 1.24
C TRP A 194 0.13 -18.29 2.47
N TYR A 195 -1.18 -18.32 2.65
CA TYR A 195 -1.81 -17.59 3.74
C TYR A 195 -1.84 -18.35 5.06
N SER A 196 -1.87 -19.67 5.03
CA SER A 196 -1.75 -20.48 6.24
C SER A 196 -1.26 -21.89 5.95
N ALA A 197 -0.62 -22.50 6.96
CA ALA A 197 -0.21 -23.90 6.90
C ALA A 197 -1.40 -24.89 6.91
N TYR A 198 -2.60 -24.42 7.24
CA TYR A 198 -3.82 -25.23 7.23
C TYR A 198 -4.55 -25.16 5.90
N ASP A 199 -4.18 -24.22 5.08
CA ASP A 199 -4.82 -24.03 3.82
C ASP A 199 -4.22 -25.02 2.82
N SER A 200 -5.13 -25.78 2.23
CA SER A 200 -4.81 -26.57 1.06
C SER A 200 -4.24 -25.66 -0.03
N TYR A 201 -3.64 -26.23 -1.02
CA TYR A 201 -3.20 -25.59 -2.24
C TYR A 201 -4.14 -24.49 -2.81
N ALA A 202 -5.43 -24.54 -2.47
CA ALA A 202 -6.43 -23.55 -2.82
C ALA A 202 -6.27 -22.19 -2.13
N SER A 203 -5.37 -22.04 -1.18
CA SER A 203 -5.22 -20.83 -0.33
C SER A 203 -3.98 -20.02 -0.62
N MET A 204 -3.23 -20.34 -1.66
CA MET A 204 -2.18 -19.45 -2.13
C MET A 204 -2.80 -18.15 -2.65
N GLN A 205 -2.43 -17.02 -2.09
CA GLN A 205 -2.77 -15.72 -2.68
C GLN A 205 -1.98 -15.49 -3.96
N GLN A 206 -2.65 -15.64 -5.08
CA GLN A 206 -2.06 -15.40 -6.41
C GLN A 206 -2.24 -13.93 -6.82
N ILE A 207 -1.75 -13.01 -6.00
CA ILE A 207 -1.87 -11.57 -6.23
C ILE A 207 -0.52 -10.88 -6.38
N GLY A 208 0.57 -11.63 -6.26
CA GLY A 208 1.92 -11.10 -6.36
C GLY A 208 2.22 -10.48 -7.73
N MET A 209 3.08 -9.48 -7.76
CA MET A 209 3.69 -8.98 -9.00
C MET A 209 4.53 -10.07 -9.68
N TRP A 210 5.03 -11.00 -8.87
CA TRP A 210 5.76 -12.19 -9.32
C TRP A 210 4.97 -13.44 -8.96
N ARG A 211 4.66 -14.21 -9.97
CA ARG A 211 3.99 -15.49 -9.84
C ARG A 211 4.99 -16.54 -9.38
N TYR A 212 4.65 -17.28 -8.30
CA TYR A 212 5.40 -18.46 -7.91
C TYR A 212 5.01 -19.65 -8.77
N ILE A 213 5.97 -20.30 -9.38
CA ILE A 213 5.72 -21.29 -10.42
C ILE A 213 5.91 -22.72 -9.89
N LYS A 214 6.95 -22.94 -9.10
CA LYS A 214 7.45 -24.28 -8.82
C LYS A 214 6.51 -25.16 -8.01
N ASP A 215 5.91 -24.62 -6.95
CA ASP A 215 5.08 -25.46 -6.06
C ASP A 215 3.61 -25.50 -6.49
N VAL A 216 3.16 -24.48 -7.19
CA VAL A 216 1.76 -24.36 -7.64
C VAL A 216 1.45 -25.27 -8.81
N TYR A 217 2.45 -25.55 -9.64
CA TYR A 217 2.28 -26.25 -10.90
C TYR A 217 3.21 -27.49 -11.00
N ARG A 218 3.53 -28.10 -9.87
CA ARG A 218 4.42 -29.29 -9.82
C ARG A 218 4.00 -30.40 -10.76
N SER A 219 2.71 -30.54 -11.01
CA SER A 219 2.14 -31.52 -11.93
C SER A 219 2.19 -31.14 -13.39
N GLU A 220 2.48 -29.84 -13.71
CA GLU A 220 2.47 -29.34 -15.06
C GLU A 220 3.86 -29.48 -15.72
N PRO A 221 4.01 -30.30 -16.77
CA PRO A 221 5.31 -30.59 -17.39
C PRO A 221 6.04 -29.34 -17.90
N TYR A 222 5.29 -28.30 -18.24
CA TYR A 222 5.85 -27.03 -18.72
C TYR A 222 6.63 -26.29 -17.64
N PHE A 223 6.11 -26.23 -16.43
CA PHE A 223 6.72 -25.46 -15.34
C PHE A 223 7.96 -26.14 -14.75
N ASN A 224 8.07 -27.44 -14.84
CA ASN A 224 9.28 -28.19 -14.45
C ASN A 224 10.51 -27.87 -15.34
N LYS A 225 10.29 -27.25 -16.49
CA LYS A 225 11.36 -26.86 -17.43
C LYS A 225 11.83 -25.42 -17.21
N LEU A 226 11.15 -24.64 -16.38
CA LEU A 226 11.52 -23.24 -16.15
C LEU A 226 12.76 -23.16 -15.25
N LYS A 227 13.69 -22.32 -15.64
CA LYS A 227 14.96 -22.11 -14.94
C LYS A 227 14.79 -21.42 -13.57
N TYR A 228 13.72 -20.62 -13.44
CA TYR A 228 13.44 -19.79 -12.27
C TYR A 228 12.15 -20.18 -11.59
N ASP A 229 12.11 -19.99 -10.27
CA ASP A 229 10.92 -20.29 -9.44
C ASP A 229 9.82 -19.26 -9.57
N TYR A 230 10.12 -18.08 -10.13
CA TYR A 230 9.22 -16.92 -10.21
C TYR A 230 9.17 -16.36 -11.63
N GLN A 231 8.00 -15.84 -11.98
CA GLN A 231 7.77 -15.15 -13.26
C GLN A 231 7.03 -13.84 -13.00
N SER A 232 7.50 -12.73 -13.59
CA SER A 232 6.82 -11.43 -13.52
C SER A 232 5.47 -11.46 -14.24
N ARG A 233 4.50 -10.77 -13.65
CA ARG A 233 3.18 -10.54 -14.23
C ARG A 233 3.09 -9.18 -14.92
N PRO A 234 2.06 -8.93 -15.73
CA PRO A 234 1.83 -7.63 -16.36
C PRO A 234 1.81 -6.45 -15.38
N GLN A 235 1.26 -6.62 -14.17
CA GLN A 235 1.26 -5.59 -13.15
C GLN A 235 2.66 -5.20 -12.66
N TYR A 236 3.62 -6.12 -12.68
CA TYR A 236 5.01 -5.78 -12.38
C TYR A 236 5.55 -4.77 -13.39
N TYR A 237 5.36 -5.02 -14.68
CA TYR A 237 5.84 -4.11 -15.71
C TYR A 237 5.14 -2.76 -15.67
N ALA A 238 3.83 -2.75 -15.50
CA ALA A 238 3.07 -1.51 -15.42
C ALA A 238 3.48 -0.68 -14.20
N TYR A 239 3.60 -1.29 -13.01
CA TYR A 239 3.99 -0.60 -11.80
C TYR A 239 5.46 -0.18 -11.81
N SER A 240 6.33 -0.99 -12.41
CA SER A 240 7.76 -0.66 -12.53
C SER A 240 8.02 0.57 -13.40
N LEU A 241 7.22 0.81 -14.44
CA LEU A 241 7.32 2.06 -15.21
C LEU A 241 7.12 3.28 -14.31
N LEU A 242 6.11 3.23 -13.45
CA LEU A 242 5.86 4.32 -12.50
C LEU A 242 7.04 4.46 -11.51
N THR A 243 7.40 3.38 -10.81
CA THR A 243 8.44 3.41 -9.77
C THR A 243 9.85 3.66 -10.30
N PHE A 244 10.09 3.36 -11.58
CA PHE A 244 11.36 3.65 -12.24
C PHE A 244 11.52 5.14 -12.57
N HIS A 245 10.45 5.81 -12.96
CA HIS A 245 10.52 7.21 -13.42
C HIS A 245 10.12 8.22 -12.35
N VAL A 246 9.19 7.88 -11.45
CA VAL A 246 8.78 8.75 -10.35
C VAL A 246 9.62 8.43 -9.12
N ARG A 247 10.31 9.42 -8.58
CA ARG A 247 11.26 9.24 -7.48
C ARG A 247 10.66 9.69 -6.15
N PRO A 248 11.11 9.13 -5.02
CA PRO A 248 10.73 9.63 -3.70
C PRO A 248 10.97 11.14 -3.58
N GLY A 249 9.98 11.85 -3.06
CA GLY A 249 10.01 13.32 -2.96
C GLY A 249 9.55 14.06 -4.22
N ALA A 250 9.10 13.36 -5.27
CA ALA A 250 8.48 14.00 -6.42
C ALA A 250 7.22 14.78 -6.01
N ALA A 251 7.08 16.00 -6.53
CA ALA A 251 5.83 16.74 -6.40
C ALA A 251 4.78 16.20 -7.38
N ILE A 252 3.57 16.00 -6.86
CA ILE A 252 2.43 15.48 -7.63
C ILE A 252 1.65 16.66 -8.19
N HIS A 253 1.43 16.65 -9.49
CA HIS A 253 0.66 17.65 -10.20
C HIS A 253 -0.50 16.98 -10.94
N PRO A 254 -1.71 16.96 -10.36
CA PRO A 254 -2.88 16.47 -11.07
C PRO A 254 -3.04 17.20 -12.40
N ILE A 255 -3.23 16.46 -13.46
CA ILE A 255 -3.54 16.97 -14.79
C ILE A 255 -4.85 16.35 -15.25
N SER A 256 -5.49 16.93 -16.22
CA SER A 256 -6.72 16.40 -16.81
C SER A 256 -6.67 16.48 -18.33
N THR A 257 -7.22 15.49 -18.97
CA THR A 257 -7.48 15.47 -20.40
C THR A 257 -8.99 15.62 -20.65
N ASN A 258 -9.37 15.84 -21.89
CA ASN A 258 -10.77 15.80 -22.29
C ASN A 258 -11.28 14.37 -22.55
N GLN A 259 -10.48 13.34 -22.24
CA GLN A 259 -10.79 11.93 -22.44
C GLN A 259 -11.15 11.28 -21.11
N GLY A 260 -12.45 11.08 -20.87
CA GLY A 260 -13.00 10.70 -19.55
C GLY A 260 -12.55 9.35 -18.99
N ASN A 261 -11.98 8.46 -19.81
CA ASN A 261 -11.52 7.14 -19.35
C ASN A 261 -10.02 7.10 -19.04
N LEU A 262 -9.24 8.07 -19.52
CA LEU A 262 -7.84 8.17 -19.14
C LEU A 262 -7.71 8.53 -17.66
N THR A 263 -6.68 8.00 -17.04
CA THR A 263 -6.22 8.46 -15.72
C THR A 263 -4.80 8.96 -15.87
N GLU A 264 -4.57 10.20 -15.53
CA GLU A 264 -3.33 10.89 -15.80
C GLU A 264 -2.82 11.67 -14.61
N THR A 265 -1.51 11.80 -14.52
CA THR A 265 -0.83 12.58 -13.49
C THR A 265 0.52 13.06 -14.02
N ALA A 266 0.92 14.25 -13.68
CA ALA A 266 2.29 14.71 -13.88
C ALA A 266 3.05 14.74 -12.55
N PHE A 267 4.32 14.45 -12.61
CA PHE A 267 5.24 14.46 -11.47
C PHE A 267 6.44 15.33 -11.79
N LYS A 268 6.87 16.12 -10.82
CA LYS A 268 8.15 16.81 -10.89
C LYS A 268 9.10 16.20 -9.89
N ASN A 269 10.09 15.48 -10.38
CA ASN A 269 11.12 14.87 -9.56
C ASN A 269 12.01 15.95 -8.90
N THR A 270 12.71 15.58 -7.84
CA THR A 270 13.63 16.47 -7.11
C THR A 270 14.81 16.96 -7.96
N ASP A 271 15.15 16.22 -9.05
CA ASP A 271 16.14 16.65 -10.06
C ASP A 271 15.57 17.63 -11.11
N GLY A 272 14.30 18.07 -10.94
CA GLY A 272 13.62 18.98 -11.82
C GLY A 272 12.96 18.36 -13.05
N LYS A 273 13.18 17.08 -13.31
CA LYS A 273 12.57 16.38 -14.46
C LYS A 273 11.09 16.16 -14.26
N TRP A 274 10.34 16.34 -15.34
CA TRP A 274 8.91 16.03 -15.39
C TRP A 274 8.69 14.61 -15.91
N VAL A 275 7.72 13.92 -15.30
CA VAL A 275 7.23 12.61 -15.71
C VAL A 275 5.72 12.73 -15.89
N TYR A 276 5.23 12.41 -17.06
CA TYR A 276 3.79 12.35 -17.37
C TYR A 276 3.40 10.90 -17.48
N VAL A 277 2.38 10.50 -16.73
CA VAL A 277 1.89 9.12 -16.69
C VAL A 277 0.43 9.10 -17.10
N PHE A 278 0.11 8.20 -18.03
CA PHE A 278 -1.24 8.01 -18.54
C PHE A 278 -1.59 6.52 -18.45
N ALA A 279 -2.69 6.19 -17.78
CA ALA A 279 -3.27 4.85 -17.79
C ALA A 279 -4.49 4.84 -18.72
N ASN A 280 -4.38 4.11 -19.81
CA ASN A 280 -5.45 3.93 -20.79
C ASN A 280 -6.12 2.57 -20.61
N PRO A 281 -7.33 2.49 -20.05
CA PRO A 281 -8.05 1.24 -19.86
C PRO A 281 -8.75 0.76 -21.13
N ASP A 282 -8.84 1.60 -22.17
CA ASP A 282 -9.59 1.35 -23.38
C ASP A 282 -8.74 0.67 -24.47
N ASN A 283 -9.41 0.08 -25.44
CA ASN A 283 -8.76 -0.42 -26.66
C ASN A 283 -8.61 0.69 -27.74
N THR A 284 -8.86 1.94 -27.37
CA THR A 284 -8.80 3.09 -28.27
C THR A 284 -7.44 3.76 -28.18
N THR A 285 -6.86 4.13 -29.31
CA THR A 285 -5.64 4.94 -29.36
C THR A 285 -5.97 6.41 -29.14
N TYR A 286 -5.30 7.03 -28.20
CA TYR A 286 -5.37 8.47 -27.95
C TYR A 286 -4.08 9.15 -28.36
N THR A 287 -4.19 10.30 -29.00
CA THR A 287 -3.06 11.20 -29.26
C THR A 287 -3.04 12.25 -28.16
N ILE A 288 -1.92 12.34 -27.45
CA ILE A 288 -1.74 13.28 -26.34
C ILE A 288 -0.85 14.42 -26.83
N SER A 289 -1.37 15.63 -26.75
CA SER A 289 -0.61 16.85 -27.03
C SER A 289 -0.30 17.56 -25.71
N LEU A 290 0.98 17.73 -25.41
CA LEU A 290 1.41 18.51 -24.26
C LEU A 290 1.62 19.97 -24.73
N ASN A 291 0.73 20.85 -24.33
CA ASN A 291 0.92 22.29 -24.57
C ASN A 291 1.96 22.82 -23.58
N ASN A 292 3.19 23.00 -24.04
CA ASN A 292 4.31 23.52 -23.26
C ASN A 292 4.17 25.04 -22.97
N SER A 293 3.08 25.47 -22.36
CA SER A 293 2.96 26.81 -21.80
C SER A 293 3.42 26.85 -20.33
N PHE A 294 4.48 26.12 -20.00
CA PHE A 294 5.15 26.30 -18.71
C PHE A 294 5.94 27.62 -18.77
N ARG A 295 5.29 28.71 -18.41
CA ARG A 295 6.03 29.92 -18.04
C ARG A 295 6.79 29.59 -16.76
N SER A 296 8.11 29.56 -16.85
CA SER A 296 8.95 29.59 -15.65
C SER A 296 8.67 30.96 -14.99
N THR A 297 7.89 30.95 -13.92
CA THR A 297 7.93 32.08 -13.00
C THR A 297 9.22 31.93 -12.23
N SER A 298 10.22 32.70 -12.65
CA SER A 298 11.46 32.94 -11.93
C SER A 298 11.18 33.55 -10.55
#